data_d80e63550ea0c498ebef1c1b3cd5118a
#
_entry.id   d80e63550ea0c498ebef1c1b3cd5118a
#
_cell.length_a   1.000
_cell.length_b   1.000
_cell.length_c   1.000
_cell.angle_alpha   90.00
_cell.angle_beta   90.00
_cell.angle_gamma   90.00
#
_symmetry.space_group_name_H-M   'P 1'
#
loop_
_entity.id
_entity.type
_entity.pdbx_description
1 polymer ?
#
loop_
_entity_poly.entity_id
_entity_poly.type
_entity_poly.pdbx_seq_one_letter_code
_entity_poly.pdbx_strand_id
1 'polypeptide(L)'
;MFDLTGKTALVTGATGGIGAEIARALHAQGAFVVLSGTREAVLQERAAELGARTAAVPANLSESAAVDGLIEAAESAAGAPIDILVANAGITKDGLLMRMKDEDWETVLKVNLESYFRLSRAAMRSMMKRRFGRIIGITSVVGVMGNPGQANYAASKAGMIGFSKALAQE
;
A
#
# COMPACT_ATOMS: atom_id res chain seq x y z
N MET A 1 -22.90 -1.66 -10.94
CA MET A 1 -22.15 -1.82 -9.69
C MET A 1 -21.11 -0.70 -9.68
N PHE A 2 -20.01 -0.72 -9.02
CA PHE A 2 -19.08 0.41 -9.02
C PHE A 2 -18.40 0.54 -10.38
N ASP A 3 -18.32 1.77 -10.92
CA ASP A 3 -17.57 2.08 -12.13
C ASP A 3 -16.37 2.94 -11.76
N LEU A 4 -15.17 2.45 -12.05
CA LEU A 4 -13.90 3.13 -11.82
C LEU A 4 -13.21 3.56 -13.13
N THR A 5 -13.97 3.63 -14.23
CA THR A 5 -13.47 4.13 -15.52
C THR A 5 -12.89 5.53 -15.35
N GLY A 6 -11.67 5.74 -15.86
CA GLY A 6 -10.96 7.00 -15.73
C GLY A 6 -10.32 7.25 -14.33
N LYS A 7 -10.36 6.27 -13.41
CA LYS A 7 -9.68 6.31 -12.12
C LYS A 7 -8.36 5.58 -12.18
N THR A 8 -7.37 6.08 -11.46
CA THR A 8 -6.05 5.48 -11.34
C THR A 8 -5.82 5.01 -9.91
N ALA A 9 -5.49 3.73 -9.77
CA ALA A 9 -5.21 3.10 -8.48
C ALA A 9 -3.75 2.66 -8.37
N LEU A 10 -3.11 2.93 -7.24
CA LEU A 10 -1.83 2.33 -6.85
C LEU A 10 -2.09 1.27 -5.78
N VAL A 11 -1.63 0.04 -6.03
CA VAL A 11 -1.72 -1.07 -5.08
C VAL A 11 -0.32 -1.50 -4.68
N THR A 12 0.04 -1.34 -3.41
CA THR A 12 1.31 -1.84 -2.87
C THR A 12 1.19 -3.30 -2.42
N GLY A 13 2.30 -4.06 -2.50
CA GLY A 13 2.27 -5.49 -2.20
C GLY A 13 1.44 -6.30 -3.20
N ALA A 14 1.37 -5.85 -4.45
CA ALA A 14 0.58 -6.48 -5.52
C ALA A 14 1.18 -7.78 -6.07
N THR A 15 2.33 -8.22 -5.57
CA THR A 15 3.01 -9.46 -6.03
C THR A 15 2.39 -10.73 -5.49
N GLY A 16 1.40 -10.68 -4.62
CA GLY A 16 0.77 -11.90 -4.10
C GLY A 16 -0.45 -11.65 -3.22
N GLY A 17 -1.14 -12.73 -2.93
CA GLY A 17 -2.23 -12.79 -1.98
C GLY A 17 -3.28 -11.70 -2.17
N ILE A 18 -3.59 -11.01 -1.09
CA ILE A 18 -4.62 -9.98 -1.03
C ILE A 18 -4.38 -8.85 -2.03
N GLY A 19 -3.12 -8.39 -2.17
CA GLY A 19 -2.81 -7.27 -3.06
C GLY A 19 -3.10 -7.56 -4.53
N ALA A 20 -2.81 -8.77 -5.00
CA ALA A 20 -3.11 -9.19 -6.37
C ALA A 20 -4.64 -9.24 -6.63
N GLU A 21 -5.41 -9.76 -5.67
CA GLU A 21 -6.87 -9.81 -5.80
C GLU A 21 -7.52 -8.42 -5.75
N ILE A 22 -7.01 -7.52 -4.91
CA ILE A 22 -7.46 -6.12 -4.89
C ILE A 22 -7.18 -5.46 -6.24
N ALA A 23 -5.97 -5.66 -6.79
CA ALA A 23 -5.59 -5.11 -8.09
C ALA A 23 -6.52 -5.62 -9.20
N ARG A 24 -6.80 -6.93 -9.22
CA ARG A 24 -7.73 -7.55 -10.18
C ARG A 24 -9.14 -6.97 -10.05
N ALA A 25 -9.64 -6.82 -8.83
CA ALA A 25 -10.97 -6.29 -8.58
C ALA A 25 -11.11 -4.83 -9.04
N LEU A 26 -10.13 -3.97 -8.76
CA LEU A 26 -10.12 -2.57 -9.22
C LEU A 26 -10.03 -2.49 -10.75
N HIS A 27 -9.17 -3.29 -11.37
CA HIS A 27 -9.04 -3.36 -12.82
C HIS A 27 -10.34 -3.82 -13.51
N ALA A 28 -11.01 -4.84 -12.97
CA ALA A 28 -12.28 -5.34 -13.47
C ALA A 28 -13.41 -4.30 -13.41
N GLN A 29 -13.31 -3.31 -12.50
CA GLN A 29 -14.23 -2.18 -12.40
C GLN A 29 -13.84 -0.99 -13.29
N GLY A 30 -12.83 -1.12 -14.14
CA GLY A 30 -12.45 -0.09 -15.12
C GLY A 30 -11.28 0.79 -14.75
N ALA A 31 -10.69 0.65 -13.55
CA ALA A 31 -9.54 1.45 -13.13
C ALA A 31 -8.28 1.15 -13.97
N PHE A 32 -7.44 2.15 -14.13
CA PHE A 32 -6.02 1.93 -14.43
C PHE A 32 -5.33 1.52 -13.12
N VAL A 33 -4.60 0.41 -13.10
CA VAL A 33 -3.98 -0.11 -11.88
C VAL A 33 -2.46 -0.15 -11.99
N VAL A 34 -1.79 0.59 -11.12
CA VAL A 34 -0.35 0.52 -10.92
C VAL A 34 -0.03 -0.50 -9.85
N LEU A 35 0.71 -1.53 -10.22
CA LEU A 35 1.13 -2.62 -9.35
C LEU A 35 2.50 -2.31 -8.75
N SER A 36 2.63 -2.32 -7.43
CA SER A 36 3.92 -2.11 -6.76
C SER A 36 4.25 -3.21 -5.76
N GLY A 37 5.54 -3.50 -5.65
CA GLY A 37 6.12 -4.53 -4.78
C GLY A 37 7.60 -4.72 -5.07
N THR A 38 8.26 -5.63 -4.39
CA THR A 38 9.71 -5.86 -4.51
C THR A 38 10.11 -6.81 -5.63
N ARG A 39 9.20 -7.69 -6.08
CA ARG A 39 9.48 -8.72 -7.08
C ARG A 39 9.06 -8.25 -8.47
N GLU A 40 9.96 -7.55 -9.17
CA GLU A 40 9.67 -6.92 -10.46
C GLU A 40 9.13 -7.92 -11.50
N ALA A 41 9.76 -9.09 -11.67
CA ALA A 41 9.31 -10.09 -12.62
C ALA A 41 7.85 -10.53 -12.38
N VAL A 42 7.46 -10.70 -11.10
CA VAL A 42 6.08 -11.05 -10.73
C VAL A 42 5.11 -9.88 -11.02
N LEU A 43 5.54 -8.64 -10.82
CA LEU A 43 4.71 -7.48 -11.17
C LEU A 43 4.46 -7.40 -12.67
N GLN A 44 5.48 -7.64 -13.48
CA GLN A 44 5.35 -7.66 -14.95
C GLN A 44 4.43 -8.79 -15.43
N GLU A 45 4.57 -9.99 -14.85
CA GLU A 45 3.66 -11.10 -15.12
C GLU A 45 2.21 -10.74 -14.80
N ARG A 46 1.95 -10.16 -13.60
CA ARG A 46 0.62 -9.72 -13.19
C ARG A 46 0.06 -8.61 -14.08
N ALA A 47 0.90 -7.67 -14.49
CA ALA A 47 0.50 -6.62 -15.43
C ALA A 47 0.11 -7.21 -16.79
N ALA A 48 0.87 -8.19 -17.29
CA ALA A 48 0.55 -8.90 -18.53
C ALA A 48 -0.76 -9.71 -18.42
N GLU A 49 -1.02 -10.38 -17.30
CA GLU A 49 -2.27 -11.10 -17.04
C GLU A 49 -3.49 -10.16 -17.05
N LEU A 50 -3.38 -8.98 -16.48
CA LEU A 50 -4.46 -7.98 -16.46
C LEU A 50 -4.62 -7.28 -17.82
N GLY A 51 -3.56 -7.17 -18.60
CA GLY A 51 -3.56 -6.57 -19.93
C GLY A 51 -3.56 -5.03 -19.91
N ALA A 52 -4.33 -4.40 -20.77
CA ALA A 52 -4.40 -2.94 -20.88
C ALA A 52 -4.82 -2.28 -19.55
N ARG A 53 -4.44 -1.02 -19.37
CA ARG A 53 -4.72 -0.22 -18.16
C ARG A 53 -3.99 -0.71 -16.91
N THR A 54 -2.77 -1.22 -17.09
CA THR A 54 -1.90 -1.61 -15.98
C THR A 54 -0.47 -1.13 -16.21
N ALA A 55 0.25 -0.92 -15.12
CA ALA A 55 1.68 -0.66 -15.12
C ALA A 55 2.32 -1.33 -13.90
N ALA A 56 3.58 -1.73 -14.01
CA ALA A 56 4.38 -2.26 -12.92
C ALA A 56 5.41 -1.21 -12.49
N VAL A 57 5.41 -0.85 -11.20
CA VAL A 57 6.37 0.09 -10.59
C VAL A 57 6.96 -0.59 -9.36
N PRO A 58 8.13 -1.23 -9.49
CA PRO A 58 8.78 -1.90 -8.37
C PRO A 58 9.23 -0.89 -7.32
N ALA A 59 9.02 -1.22 -6.03
CA ALA A 59 9.50 -0.43 -4.92
C ALA A 59 9.72 -1.30 -3.68
N ASN A 60 10.81 -1.00 -2.96
CA ASN A 60 11.10 -1.58 -1.66
C ASN A 60 10.68 -0.59 -0.55
N LEU A 61 9.60 -0.89 0.15
CA LEU A 61 9.07 0.00 1.19
C LEU A 61 9.91 0.06 2.48
N SER A 62 10.98 -0.73 2.58
CA SER A 62 11.99 -0.56 3.63
C SER A 62 12.97 0.59 3.34
N GLU A 63 12.95 1.14 2.13
CA GLU A 63 13.82 2.22 1.67
C GLU A 63 13.03 3.52 1.56
N SER A 64 13.30 4.48 2.43
CA SER A 64 12.53 5.75 2.49
C SER A 64 12.53 6.49 1.16
N ALA A 65 13.65 6.52 0.43
CA ALA A 65 13.74 7.16 -0.87
C ALA A 65 12.84 6.50 -1.93
N ALA A 66 12.74 5.15 -1.92
CA ALA A 66 11.85 4.43 -2.81
C ALA A 66 10.37 4.73 -2.50
N VAL A 67 10.03 4.85 -1.21
CA VAL A 67 8.67 5.20 -0.78
C VAL A 67 8.32 6.64 -1.18
N ASP A 68 9.23 7.59 -0.96
CA ASP A 68 9.00 9.01 -1.27
C ASP A 68 8.83 9.27 -2.77
N GLY A 69 9.50 8.49 -3.63
CA GLY A 69 9.36 8.60 -5.10
C GLY A 69 8.22 7.78 -5.71
N LEU A 70 7.58 6.87 -4.95
CA LEU A 70 6.65 5.89 -5.54
C LEU A 70 5.38 6.52 -6.13
N ILE A 71 4.81 7.53 -5.49
CA ILE A 71 3.60 8.21 -6.01
C ILE A 71 3.90 8.87 -7.35
N GLU A 72 5.00 9.61 -7.47
CA GLU A 72 5.40 10.28 -8.71
C GLU A 72 5.69 9.26 -9.83
N ALA A 73 6.42 8.18 -9.52
CA ALA A 73 6.68 7.10 -10.47
C ALA A 73 5.39 6.42 -10.95
N ALA A 74 4.44 6.19 -10.04
CA ALA A 74 3.15 5.60 -10.37
C ALA A 74 2.28 6.52 -11.23
N GLU A 75 2.24 7.82 -10.93
CA GLU A 75 1.55 8.83 -11.74
C GLU A 75 2.16 8.94 -13.15
N SER A 76 3.49 8.92 -13.24
CA SER A 76 4.21 8.92 -14.52
C SER A 76 3.89 7.68 -15.35
N ALA A 77 3.89 6.49 -14.75
CA ALA A 77 3.59 5.24 -15.43
C ALA A 77 2.13 5.14 -15.90
N ALA A 78 1.22 5.75 -15.16
CA ALA A 78 -0.20 5.79 -15.52
C ALA A 78 -0.57 6.93 -16.49
N GLY A 79 0.29 7.95 -16.61
CA GLY A 79 -0.01 9.19 -17.32
C GLY A 79 -1.14 10.01 -16.68
N ALA A 80 -1.46 9.74 -15.41
CA ALA A 80 -2.57 10.36 -14.68
C ALA A 80 -2.30 10.35 -13.16
N PRO A 81 -2.87 11.30 -12.42
CA PRO A 81 -2.70 11.34 -10.96
C PRO A 81 -3.39 10.16 -10.27
N ILE A 82 -2.82 9.73 -9.13
CA ILE A 82 -3.40 8.65 -8.34
C ILE A 82 -4.70 9.13 -7.66
N ASP A 83 -5.79 8.43 -7.94
CA ASP A 83 -7.10 8.63 -7.33
C ASP A 83 -7.34 7.71 -6.13
N ILE A 84 -6.76 6.50 -6.17
CA ILE A 84 -6.96 5.46 -5.17
C ILE A 84 -5.59 4.92 -4.77
N LEU A 85 -5.23 5.09 -3.50
CA LEU A 85 -4.05 4.46 -2.90
C LEU A 85 -4.49 3.28 -2.03
N VAL A 86 -4.02 2.08 -2.37
CA VAL A 86 -4.19 0.88 -1.54
C VAL A 86 -2.85 0.51 -0.91
N ALA A 87 -2.69 0.85 0.36
CA ALA A 87 -1.55 0.47 1.18
C ALA A 87 -1.77 -0.93 1.76
N ASN A 88 -1.42 -1.94 0.96
CA ASN A 88 -1.57 -3.35 1.31
C ASN A 88 -0.24 -4.01 1.68
N ALA A 89 0.88 -3.54 1.18
CA ALA A 89 2.19 -4.10 1.52
C ALA A 89 2.39 -4.16 3.03
N GLY A 90 2.92 -5.26 3.50
CA GLY A 90 3.23 -5.46 4.91
C GLY A 90 4.02 -6.73 5.11
N ILE A 91 4.77 -6.75 6.20
CA ILE A 91 5.59 -7.89 6.63
C ILE A 91 5.30 -8.21 8.08
N THR A 92 5.60 -9.44 8.47
CA THR A 92 5.68 -9.87 9.87
C THR A 92 7.11 -10.31 10.19
N LYS A 93 7.52 -10.11 11.42
CA LYS A 93 8.75 -10.66 12.01
C LYS A 93 8.40 -11.10 13.42
N ASP A 94 7.89 -12.33 13.50
CA ASP A 94 7.27 -12.84 14.71
C ASP A 94 8.34 -13.28 15.73
N GLY A 95 8.12 -12.98 16.99
CA GLY A 95 8.99 -13.34 18.09
C GLY A 95 8.40 -12.88 19.43
N LEU A 96 8.59 -13.68 20.48
CA LEU A 96 8.17 -13.26 21.82
C LEU A 96 8.86 -11.96 22.21
N LEU A 97 8.14 -11.04 22.86
CA LEU A 97 8.63 -9.70 23.20
C LEU A 97 10.02 -9.72 23.89
N MET A 98 10.24 -10.65 24.80
CA MET A 98 11.52 -10.80 25.51
C MET A 98 12.71 -11.15 24.60
N ARG A 99 12.46 -11.61 23.38
CA ARG A 99 13.49 -12.03 22.41
C ARG A 99 13.39 -11.26 21.09
N MET A 100 12.44 -10.34 20.98
CA MET A 100 12.26 -9.52 19.79
C MET A 100 13.45 -8.59 19.65
N LYS A 101 14.06 -8.58 18.47
CA LYS A 101 15.19 -7.70 18.18
C LYS A 101 14.66 -6.31 17.79
N ASP A 102 15.43 -5.28 18.15
CA ASP A 102 15.09 -3.89 17.81
C ASP A 102 14.96 -3.72 16.29
N GLU A 103 15.82 -4.37 15.51
CA GLU A 103 15.79 -4.32 14.04
C GLU A 103 14.51 -4.96 13.45
N ASP A 104 13.98 -6.00 14.09
CA ASP A 104 12.73 -6.62 13.66
C ASP A 104 11.53 -5.74 13.97
N TRP A 105 11.54 -5.07 15.13
CA TRP A 105 10.55 -4.06 15.49
C TRP A 105 10.56 -2.89 14.50
N GLU A 106 11.73 -2.27 14.31
CA GLU A 106 11.91 -1.12 13.42
C GLU A 106 11.52 -1.44 11.97
N THR A 107 11.96 -2.60 11.46
CA THR A 107 11.66 -3.01 10.08
C THR A 107 10.16 -3.17 9.87
N VAL A 108 9.44 -3.80 10.80
CA VAL A 108 7.98 -3.98 10.69
C VAL A 108 7.25 -2.65 10.74
N LEU A 109 7.61 -1.76 11.67
CA LEU A 109 7.01 -0.43 11.74
C LEU A 109 7.31 0.40 10.49
N LYS A 110 8.54 0.33 10.00
CA LYS A 110 8.97 1.06 8.80
C LYS A 110 8.19 0.63 7.56
N VAL A 111 8.10 -0.67 7.32
CA VAL A 111 7.42 -1.20 6.13
C VAL A 111 5.91 -1.05 6.23
N ASN A 112 5.30 -1.34 7.39
CA ASN A 112 3.85 -1.40 7.51
C ASN A 112 3.21 -0.04 7.80
N LEU A 113 3.82 0.79 8.66
CA LEU A 113 3.20 2.02 9.16
C LEU A 113 3.85 3.27 8.57
N GLU A 114 5.19 3.38 8.64
CA GLU A 114 5.87 4.58 8.13
C GLU A 114 5.68 4.72 6.62
N SER A 115 5.75 3.62 5.85
CA SER A 115 5.49 3.67 4.42
C SER A 115 4.07 4.15 4.12
N TYR A 116 3.09 3.70 4.89
CA TYR A 116 1.69 4.13 4.75
C TYR A 116 1.53 5.63 5.00
N PHE A 117 2.15 6.14 6.06
CA PHE A 117 2.19 7.59 6.33
C PHE A 117 2.82 8.37 5.16
N ARG A 118 4.00 7.95 4.68
CA ARG A 118 4.72 8.65 3.59
C ARG A 118 3.93 8.66 2.29
N LEU A 119 3.41 7.50 1.87
CA LEU A 119 2.59 7.37 0.67
C LEU A 119 1.30 8.19 0.76
N SER A 120 0.63 8.15 1.90
CA SER A 120 -0.59 8.96 2.14
C SER A 120 -0.30 10.43 2.02
N ARG A 121 0.76 10.93 2.67
CA ARG A 121 1.19 12.33 2.61
C ARG A 121 1.52 12.77 1.17
N ALA A 122 2.21 11.91 0.40
CA ALA A 122 2.56 12.21 -0.98
C ALA A 122 1.32 12.26 -1.88
N ALA A 123 0.41 11.29 -1.77
CA ALA A 123 -0.82 11.23 -2.56
C ALA A 123 -1.81 12.35 -2.21
N MET A 124 -1.92 12.67 -0.92
CA MET A 124 -2.93 13.62 -0.41
C MET A 124 -2.83 15.00 -1.04
N ARG A 125 -1.61 15.49 -1.32
CA ARG A 125 -1.42 16.82 -1.95
C ARG A 125 -2.17 16.95 -3.28
N SER A 126 -2.06 15.95 -4.15
CA SER A 126 -2.74 15.90 -5.43
C SER A 126 -4.25 15.66 -5.26
N MET A 127 -4.63 14.77 -4.36
CA MET A 127 -6.03 14.45 -4.05
C MET A 127 -6.81 15.66 -3.52
N MET A 128 -6.23 16.41 -2.58
CA MET A 128 -6.83 17.63 -2.03
C MET A 128 -7.04 18.69 -3.12
N LYS A 129 -6.03 18.94 -3.96
CA LYS A 129 -6.13 19.92 -5.06
C LYS A 129 -7.26 19.58 -6.02
N ARG A 130 -7.47 18.29 -6.31
CA ARG A 130 -8.52 17.80 -7.20
C ARG A 130 -9.86 17.58 -6.49
N ARG A 131 -9.91 17.71 -5.15
CA ARG A 131 -11.06 17.43 -4.30
C ARG A 131 -11.60 16.00 -4.46
N PHE A 132 -10.71 15.08 -4.79
CA PHE A 132 -11.02 13.67 -4.94
C PHE A 132 -9.81 12.80 -4.58
N GLY A 133 -10.06 11.76 -3.80
CA GLY A 133 -9.08 10.73 -3.45
C GLY A 133 -9.68 9.67 -2.53
N ARG A 134 -9.05 8.50 -2.53
CA ARG A 134 -9.34 7.40 -1.60
C ARG A 134 -8.03 6.79 -1.15
N ILE A 135 -7.82 6.80 0.16
CA ILE A 135 -6.65 6.17 0.80
C ILE A 135 -7.15 5.00 1.63
N ILE A 136 -6.74 3.79 1.26
CA ILE A 136 -7.20 2.55 1.85
C ILE A 136 -6.01 1.82 2.46
N GLY A 137 -5.99 1.68 3.78
CA GLY A 137 -4.99 0.90 4.50
C GLY A 137 -5.51 -0.52 4.80
N ILE A 138 -4.78 -1.54 4.37
CA ILE A 138 -5.11 -2.93 4.71
C ILE A 138 -4.52 -3.24 6.09
N THR A 139 -5.38 -3.24 7.08
CA THR A 139 -5.03 -3.51 8.47
C THR A 139 -5.09 -5.01 8.80
N SER A 140 -5.27 -5.37 10.04
CA SER A 140 -5.41 -6.76 10.48
C SER A 140 -6.26 -6.82 11.74
N VAL A 141 -6.96 -7.93 11.94
CA VAL A 141 -7.59 -8.27 13.20
C VAL A 141 -6.58 -8.28 14.36
N VAL A 142 -5.33 -8.65 14.09
CA VAL A 142 -4.23 -8.62 15.05
C VAL A 142 -3.96 -7.21 15.58
N GLY A 143 -4.16 -6.17 14.77
CA GLY A 143 -4.06 -4.78 15.21
C GLY A 143 -5.16 -4.34 16.21
N VAL A 144 -6.25 -5.11 16.31
CA VAL A 144 -7.34 -4.85 17.25
C VAL A 144 -7.25 -5.77 18.49
N MET A 145 -6.99 -7.06 18.27
CA MET A 145 -7.03 -8.07 19.33
C MET A 145 -5.67 -8.38 19.95
N GLY A 146 -4.58 -8.09 19.22
CA GLY A 146 -3.25 -8.59 19.55
C GLY A 146 -3.09 -10.07 19.17
N ASN A 147 -1.83 -10.54 19.18
CA ASN A 147 -1.49 -11.94 19.06
C ASN A 147 -0.13 -12.19 19.72
N PRO A 148 0.06 -13.26 20.50
CA PRO A 148 1.35 -13.60 21.08
C PRO A 148 2.44 -13.70 20.00
N GLY A 149 3.62 -13.11 20.26
CA GLY A 149 4.73 -13.11 19.33
C GLY A 149 4.63 -12.08 18.18
N GLN A 150 3.59 -11.25 18.13
CA GLN A 150 3.38 -10.27 17.07
C GLN A 150 3.25 -8.83 17.59
N ALA A 151 3.97 -8.46 18.64
CA ALA A 151 3.86 -7.13 19.23
C ALA A 151 4.16 -6.01 18.22
N ASN A 152 5.20 -6.16 17.39
CA ASN A 152 5.57 -5.23 16.32
C ASN A 152 4.49 -5.13 15.24
N TYR A 153 3.99 -6.26 14.77
CA TYR A 153 2.94 -6.32 13.74
C TYR A 153 1.63 -5.73 14.26
N ALA A 154 1.19 -6.12 15.45
CA ALA A 154 0.01 -5.59 16.12
C ALA A 154 0.09 -4.06 16.26
N ALA A 155 1.22 -3.56 16.77
CA ALA A 155 1.46 -2.12 16.90
C ALA A 155 1.37 -1.38 15.55
N SER A 156 2.00 -1.95 14.49
CA SER A 156 1.97 -1.35 13.16
C SER A 156 0.55 -1.28 12.59
N LYS A 157 -0.24 -2.34 12.73
CA LYS A 157 -1.61 -2.41 12.20
C LYS A 157 -2.61 -1.61 13.03
N ALA A 158 -2.43 -1.53 14.35
CA ALA A 158 -3.17 -0.62 15.22
C ALA A 158 -2.85 0.85 14.89
N GLY A 159 -1.58 1.17 14.67
CA GLY A 159 -1.13 2.49 14.23
C GLY A 159 -1.78 2.93 12.92
N MET A 160 -1.91 2.03 11.94
CA MET A 160 -2.62 2.31 10.69
C MET A 160 -4.09 2.69 10.94
N ILE A 161 -4.77 2.04 11.87
CA ILE A 161 -6.17 2.34 12.22
C ILE A 161 -6.29 3.76 12.80
N GLY A 162 -5.44 4.09 13.78
CA GLY A 162 -5.41 5.42 14.39
C GLY A 162 -5.06 6.51 13.39
N PHE A 163 -4.01 6.28 12.59
CA PHE A 163 -3.59 7.20 11.53
C PHE A 163 -4.71 7.46 10.51
N SER A 164 -5.38 6.41 10.03
CA SER A 164 -6.48 6.55 9.06
C SER A 164 -7.65 7.38 9.60
N LYS A 165 -7.98 7.19 10.90
CA LYS A 165 -9.03 7.97 11.55
C LYS A 165 -8.67 9.45 11.66
N ALA A 166 -7.41 9.76 12.00
CA ALA A 166 -6.92 11.14 12.05
C ALA A 166 -6.94 11.78 10.65
N LEU A 167 -6.36 11.08 9.66
CA LEU A 167 -6.32 11.55 8.28
C LEU A 167 -7.71 11.82 7.69
N ALA A 168 -8.72 11.07 8.10
CA ALA A 168 -10.09 11.24 7.61
C ALA A 168 -10.79 12.50 8.16
N GLN A 169 -10.20 13.18 9.15
CA GLN A 169 -10.71 14.44 9.68
C GLN A 169 -10.08 15.68 8.99
N GLU A 170 -8.99 15.49 8.26
CA GLU A 170 -8.29 16.53 7.50
C GLU A 170 -8.88 16.72 6.09
#